data_02cc2b1d5f5297f533c8b37e19651838
#
_entry.id   02cc2b1d5f5297f533c8b37e19651838
#
_cell.length_a   1.000
_cell.length_b   1.000
_cell.length_c   1.000
_cell.angle_alpha   90.00
_cell.angle_beta   90.00
_cell.angle_gamma   90.00
#
_symmetry.space_group_name_H-M   'P 1'
#
loop_
_entity.id
_entity.type
_entity.pdbx_description
1 polymer ?
#
loop_
_entity_poly.entity_id
_entity_poly.type
_entity_poly.pdbx_seq_one_letter_code
_entity_poly.pdbx_strand_id
1 'polypeptide(L)'
;GAGRCEMSNVNEHKAHRLLVNNFTDDVHRPALPYKFKFKVSGCPNDCMNSIERADMSVIGTWRDDIKVDQEEFKKYVEMKGRKYVIDNIVTRCPTNAISLNDDDSIQIDNQNCVKCMHCLNVVPKALQCGDDKGVTILIGGKRTLKIGDLMGTVIVPFMKLEKEEDWERL
;
A
#
# COMPACT_ATOMS: atom_id res chain seq x y z
N GLY A 1 -5.58 0.41 -9.47
CA GLY A 1 -5.37 -1.00 -9.38
C GLY A 1 -4.48 -1.59 -10.46
N ALA A 2 -4.23 -2.88 -10.43
CA ALA A 2 -3.29 -3.59 -11.32
C ALA A 2 -3.49 -3.33 -12.82
N GLY A 3 -4.70 -3.01 -13.25
CA GLY A 3 -4.98 -2.65 -14.63
C GLY A 3 -4.63 -1.21 -15.02
N ARG A 4 -4.22 -0.35 -14.07
CA ARG A 4 -4.00 1.08 -14.32
C ARG A 4 -2.85 1.70 -13.51
N CYS A 5 -2.24 0.94 -12.60
CA CYS A 5 -1.24 1.46 -11.68
C CYS A 5 -0.11 0.46 -11.48
N GLU A 6 1.11 0.87 -11.81
CA GLU A 6 2.33 0.08 -11.67
C GLU A 6 2.70 -0.19 -10.21
N MET A 7 2.18 0.63 -9.28
CA MET A 7 2.43 0.48 -7.83
C MET A 7 1.61 -0.63 -7.17
N SER A 8 0.76 -1.34 -7.92
CA SER A 8 -0.06 -2.40 -7.35
C SER A 8 0.77 -3.62 -6.95
N ASN A 9 0.60 -4.07 -5.72
CA ASN A 9 1.28 -5.23 -5.14
C ASN A 9 0.40 -6.48 -5.09
N VAL A 10 -0.88 -6.36 -5.48
CA VAL A 10 -1.84 -7.47 -5.50
C VAL A 10 -2.78 -7.31 -6.69
N ASN A 11 -3.28 -8.44 -7.19
CA ASN A 11 -4.39 -8.43 -8.13
C ASN A 11 -5.71 -8.18 -7.40
N GLU A 12 -6.05 -6.91 -7.22
CA GLU A 12 -7.25 -6.50 -6.48
C GLU A 12 -8.55 -6.93 -7.15
N HIS A 13 -8.56 -7.12 -8.47
CA HIS A 13 -9.74 -7.66 -9.17
C HIS A 13 -10.00 -9.12 -8.80
N LYS A 14 -8.92 -9.94 -8.72
CA LYS A 14 -9.02 -11.34 -8.28
C LYS A 14 -9.48 -11.40 -6.83
N ALA A 15 -8.85 -10.63 -5.94
CA ALA A 15 -9.21 -10.57 -4.53
C ALA A 15 -10.67 -10.15 -4.33
N HIS A 16 -11.10 -9.06 -4.97
CA HIS A 16 -12.46 -8.57 -4.87
C HIS A 16 -13.49 -9.59 -5.39
N ARG A 17 -13.23 -10.19 -6.56
CA ARG A 17 -14.12 -11.19 -7.15
C ARG A 17 -14.27 -12.42 -6.24
N LEU A 18 -13.17 -12.89 -5.67
CA LEU A 18 -13.16 -14.03 -4.77
C LEU A 18 -14.02 -13.75 -3.53
N LEU A 19 -13.80 -12.62 -2.86
CA LEU A 19 -14.58 -12.22 -1.70
C LEU A 19 -16.08 -12.05 -2.03
N VAL A 20 -16.41 -11.36 -3.12
CA VAL A 20 -17.80 -11.15 -3.51
C VAL A 20 -18.47 -12.46 -3.86
N ASN A 21 -17.84 -13.34 -4.65
CA ASN A 21 -18.47 -14.59 -5.08
C ASN A 21 -18.73 -15.55 -3.89
N ASN A 22 -17.82 -15.60 -2.93
CA ASN A 22 -17.98 -16.49 -1.77
C ASN A 22 -18.96 -15.96 -0.71
N PHE A 23 -19.10 -14.64 -0.61
CA PHE A 23 -19.91 -14.00 0.44
C PHE A 23 -21.07 -13.16 -0.10
N THR A 24 -21.51 -13.38 -1.34
CA THR A 24 -22.59 -12.61 -1.96
C THR A 24 -23.88 -12.65 -1.15
N ASP A 25 -24.27 -13.81 -0.66
CA ASP A 25 -25.52 -13.98 0.10
C ASP A 25 -25.43 -13.30 1.47
N ASP A 26 -24.28 -13.37 2.14
CA ASP A 26 -24.03 -12.72 3.43
C ASP A 26 -24.01 -11.19 3.32
N VAL A 27 -23.53 -10.66 2.21
CA VAL A 27 -23.43 -9.22 1.95
C VAL A 27 -24.74 -8.62 1.45
N HIS A 28 -25.43 -9.31 0.55
CA HIS A 28 -26.67 -8.81 -0.09
C HIS A 28 -27.95 -9.08 0.70
N ARG A 29 -28.01 -10.23 1.37
CA ARG A 29 -29.13 -10.60 2.22
C ARG A 29 -28.57 -10.78 3.62
N PRO A 30 -28.47 -9.70 4.38
CA PRO A 30 -27.60 -9.68 5.53
C PRO A 30 -27.99 -10.75 6.56
N ALA A 31 -27.15 -11.78 6.63
CA ALA A 31 -27.06 -12.62 7.83
C ALA A 31 -26.60 -11.77 9.03
N LEU A 32 -26.01 -10.61 8.76
CA LEU A 32 -25.57 -9.63 9.74
C LEU A 32 -26.60 -8.49 9.88
N PRO A 33 -26.77 -7.87 11.06
CA PRO A 33 -27.73 -6.78 11.29
C PRO A 33 -27.42 -5.52 10.48
N TYR A 34 -26.19 -5.38 9.96
CA TYR A 34 -25.76 -4.26 9.12
C TYR A 34 -25.00 -4.75 7.91
N LYS A 35 -25.00 -3.95 6.84
CA LYS A 35 -24.24 -4.21 5.62
C LYS A 35 -22.75 -4.32 5.92
N PHE A 36 -22.15 -5.44 5.53
CA PHE A 36 -20.72 -5.66 5.59
C PHE A 36 -20.05 -5.25 4.27
N LYS A 37 -18.96 -4.50 4.33
CA LYS A 37 -18.25 -3.98 3.16
C LYS A 37 -16.84 -4.52 3.09
N PHE A 38 -16.49 -5.09 1.95
CA PHE A 38 -15.11 -5.37 1.57
C PHE A 38 -14.55 -4.25 0.71
N LYS A 39 -13.31 -3.88 0.92
CA LYS A 39 -12.54 -3.05 -0.01
C LYS A 39 -11.14 -3.60 -0.18
N VAL A 40 -10.65 -3.55 -1.41
CA VAL A 40 -9.31 -3.99 -1.78
C VAL A 40 -8.57 -2.83 -2.39
N SER A 41 -7.41 -2.49 -1.83
CA SER A 41 -6.47 -1.49 -2.37
C SER A 41 -5.20 -2.18 -2.85
N GLY A 42 -4.73 -1.81 -4.04
CA GLY A 42 -3.56 -2.44 -4.66
C GLY A 42 -2.23 -2.14 -3.97
N CYS A 43 -2.12 -1.08 -3.19
CA CYS A 43 -0.89 -0.68 -2.51
C CYS A 43 -1.17 0.15 -1.24
N PRO A 44 -0.15 0.44 -0.39
CA PRO A 44 -0.31 1.19 0.84
C PRO A 44 -0.79 2.65 0.69
N ASN A 45 -0.81 3.22 -0.51
CA ASN A 45 -1.46 4.51 -0.75
C ASN A 45 -2.96 4.51 -0.45
N ASP A 46 -3.57 3.34 -0.40
CA ASP A 46 -5.00 3.13 -0.11
C ASP A 46 -5.94 4.10 -0.84
N CYS A 47 -5.77 4.25 -2.15
CA CYS A 47 -6.56 5.17 -2.98
C CYS A 47 -8.09 4.92 -2.91
N MET A 48 -8.48 3.74 -2.43
CA MET A 48 -9.89 3.38 -2.20
C MET A 48 -10.42 3.82 -0.84
N ASN A 49 -9.55 4.39 0.02
CA ASN A 49 -9.85 4.70 1.42
C ASN A 49 -10.48 3.49 2.14
N SER A 50 -9.85 2.33 1.98
CA SER A 50 -10.39 1.08 2.50
C SER A 50 -10.22 0.99 4.01
N ILE A 51 -9.11 1.47 4.55
CA ILE A 51 -8.79 1.41 5.98
C ILE A 51 -9.88 2.07 6.86
N GLU A 52 -10.44 3.18 6.39
CA GLU A 52 -11.44 3.96 7.13
C GLU A 52 -12.88 3.74 6.65
N ARG A 53 -13.09 3.08 5.51
CA ARG A 53 -14.42 3.00 4.86
C ARG A 53 -14.91 1.58 4.61
N ALA A 54 -14.21 0.58 5.09
CA ALA A 54 -14.61 -0.80 4.95
C ALA A 54 -14.63 -1.50 6.29
N ASP A 55 -15.55 -2.44 6.44
CA ASP A 55 -15.58 -3.32 7.60
C ASP A 55 -14.42 -4.32 7.56
N MET A 56 -14.02 -4.73 6.34
CA MET A 56 -12.79 -5.48 6.06
C MET A 56 -12.02 -4.85 4.90
N SER A 57 -10.75 -4.59 5.11
CA SER A 57 -9.82 -4.00 4.14
C SER A 57 -8.71 -4.97 3.80
N VAL A 58 -8.43 -5.13 2.51
CA VAL A 58 -7.29 -5.89 2.00
C VAL A 58 -6.39 -4.91 1.26
N ILE A 59 -5.16 -4.75 1.72
CA ILE A 59 -4.22 -3.76 1.19
C ILE A 59 -2.98 -4.46 0.67
N GLY A 60 -2.71 -4.31 -0.62
CA GLY A 60 -1.48 -4.77 -1.23
C GLY A 60 -0.26 -4.11 -0.58
N THR A 61 0.74 -4.89 -0.24
CA THR A 61 1.99 -4.43 0.36
C THR A 61 3.15 -5.31 -0.09
N TRP A 62 4.35 -5.03 0.39
CA TRP A 62 5.53 -5.87 0.21
C TRP A 62 6.32 -5.94 1.52
N ARG A 63 7.15 -6.94 1.69
CA ARG A 63 7.88 -7.17 2.93
C ARG A 63 9.36 -6.81 2.84
N ASP A 64 9.98 -7.10 1.72
CA ASP A 64 11.39 -6.81 1.44
C ASP A 64 11.68 -5.32 1.22
N ASP A 65 12.89 -5.03 0.74
CA ASP A 65 13.41 -3.68 0.58
C ASP A 65 12.77 -2.95 -0.62
N ILE A 66 12.75 -1.62 -0.54
CA ILE A 66 12.43 -0.76 -1.69
C ILE A 66 13.52 -0.94 -2.74
N LYS A 67 13.12 -1.18 -3.98
CA LYS A 67 14.05 -1.22 -5.12
C LYS A 67 14.48 0.18 -5.48
N VAL A 68 15.78 0.35 -5.67
CA VAL A 68 16.40 1.65 -6.01
C VAL A 68 17.21 1.51 -7.29
N ASP A 69 16.83 2.28 -8.31
CA ASP A 69 17.67 2.54 -9.47
C ASP A 69 18.46 3.84 -9.22
N GLN A 70 19.72 3.69 -8.85
CA GLN A 70 20.57 4.82 -8.49
C GLN A 70 20.87 5.74 -9.69
N GLU A 71 20.96 5.21 -10.90
CA GLU A 71 21.23 6.02 -12.09
C GLU A 71 20.03 6.90 -12.44
N GLU A 72 18.83 6.33 -12.45
CA GLU A 72 17.59 7.10 -12.66
C GLU A 72 17.36 8.11 -11.52
N PHE A 73 17.74 7.76 -10.29
CA PHE A 73 17.64 8.70 -9.18
C PHE A 73 18.59 9.89 -9.32
N LYS A 74 19.86 9.67 -9.70
CA LYS A 74 20.83 10.74 -9.97
C LYS A 74 20.35 11.66 -11.09
N LYS A 75 19.82 11.13 -12.19
CA LYS A 75 19.20 11.94 -13.27
C LYS A 75 18.04 12.80 -12.73
N TYR A 76 17.26 12.28 -11.81
CA TYR A 76 16.18 13.04 -11.18
C TYR A 76 16.73 14.18 -10.32
N VAL A 77 17.81 13.94 -9.55
CA VAL A 77 18.49 14.99 -8.76
C VAL A 77 19.06 16.09 -9.68
N GLU A 78 19.70 15.73 -10.77
CA GLU A 78 20.20 16.70 -11.76
C GLU A 78 19.07 17.56 -12.36
N MET A 79 17.93 16.93 -12.68
CA MET A 79 16.78 17.62 -13.28
C MET A 79 16.07 18.56 -12.32
N LYS A 80 15.90 18.18 -11.07
CA LYS A 80 15.10 18.93 -10.07
C LYS A 80 15.93 19.78 -9.12
N GLY A 81 17.19 19.45 -8.97
CA GLY A 81 18.13 20.07 -8.04
C GLY A 81 18.12 19.39 -6.66
N ARG A 82 19.31 19.28 -6.08
CA ARG A 82 19.54 18.64 -4.77
C ARG A 82 18.65 19.19 -3.65
N LYS A 83 18.47 20.51 -3.58
CA LYS A 83 17.60 21.14 -2.59
C LYS A 83 16.16 20.67 -2.68
N TYR A 84 15.62 20.57 -3.89
CA TYR A 84 14.26 20.08 -4.11
C TYR A 84 14.09 18.65 -3.60
N VAL A 85 15.06 17.78 -3.87
CA VAL A 85 15.03 16.38 -3.43
C VAL A 85 15.09 16.28 -1.91
N ILE A 86 15.92 17.08 -1.25
CA ILE A 86 15.98 17.13 0.22
C ILE A 86 14.62 17.58 0.78
N ASP A 87 14.07 18.69 0.29
CA ASP A 87 12.84 19.29 0.81
C ASP A 87 11.59 18.42 0.58
N ASN A 88 11.55 17.66 -0.54
CA ASN A 88 10.34 16.93 -0.93
C ASN A 88 10.41 15.41 -0.72
N ILE A 89 11.58 14.84 -0.53
CA ILE A 89 11.75 13.40 -0.34
C ILE A 89 12.35 13.11 1.04
N VAL A 90 13.55 13.62 1.32
CA VAL A 90 14.28 13.30 2.55
C VAL A 90 13.55 13.84 3.78
N THR A 91 13.26 15.14 3.81
CA THR A 91 12.62 15.82 4.95
C THR A 91 11.18 15.34 5.19
N ARG A 92 10.52 14.85 4.15
CA ARG A 92 9.15 14.34 4.25
C ARG A 92 9.04 12.86 4.60
N CYS A 93 10.16 12.18 4.79
CA CYS A 93 10.14 10.80 5.27
C CYS A 93 9.68 10.78 6.75
N PRO A 94 8.55 10.13 7.07
CA PRO A 94 7.98 10.19 8.42
C PRO A 94 8.83 9.51 9.49
N THR A 95 9.74 8.64 9.08
CA THR A 95 10.65 7.91 9.98
C THR A 95 12.12 8.28 9.80
N ASN A 96 12.41 9.31 8.99
CA ASN A 96 13.78 9.72 8.63
C ASN A 96 14.63 8.57 8.06
N ALA A 97 13.99 7.62 7.39
CA ALA A 97 14.64 6.44 6.83
C ALA A 97 15.37 6.71 5.50
N ILE A 98 15.40 7.96 5.03
CA ILE A 98 16.00 8.33 3.74
C ILE A 98 17.11 9.34 3.96
N SER A 99 18.26 9.10 3.35
CA SER A 99 19.37 10.05 3.26
C SER A 99 19.86 10.22 1.83
N LEU A 100 20.38 11.39 1.51
CA LEU A 100 21.00 11.73 0.24
C LEU A 100 22.50 11.91 0.45
N ASN A 101 23.30 11.10 -0.20
CA ASN A 101 24.75 11.15 -0.13
C ASN A 101 25.32 12.31 -0.97
N ASP A 102 26.60 12.61 -0.79
CA ASP A 102 27.28 13.71 -1.51
C ASP A 102 27.40 13.46 -3.02
N ASP A 103 27.40 12.20 -3.45
CA ASP A 103 27.41 11.77 -4.85
C ASP A 103 26.01 11.69 -5.48
N ASP A 104 25.02 12.30 -4.84
CA ASP A 104 23.61 12.29 -5.25
C ASP A 104 22.95 10.90 -5.28
N SER A 105 23.56 9.90 -4.68
CA SER A 105 22.90 8.60 -4.45
C SER A 105 21.96 8.66 -3.26
N ILE A 106 20.86 7.92 -3.34
CA ILE A 106 19.89 7.77 -2.23
C ILE A 106 20.23 6.53 -1.42
N GLN A 107 20.14 6.66 -0.10
CA GLN A 107 20.20 5.54 0.82
C GLN A 107 18.88 5.44 1.59
N ILE A 108 18.34 4.22 1.71
CA ILE A 108 17.08 3.95 2.40
C ILE A 108 17.35 2.92 3.49
N ASP A 109 17.06 3.28 4.73
CA ASP A 109 17.02 2.36 5.85
C ASP A 109 15.69 1.60 5.86
N ASN A 110 15.70 0.42 5.25
CA ASN A 110 14.50 -0.39 5.09
C ASN A 110 13.96 -0.95 6.41
N GLN A 111 14.77 -1.01 7.48
CA GLN A 111 14.32 -1.45 8.80
C GLN A 111 13.42 -0.40 9.45
N ASN A 112 13.74 0.88 9.27
CA ASN A 112 12.95 2.00 9.77
C ASN A 112 11.89 2.51 8.77
N CYS A 113 11.85 1.98 7.56
CA CYS A 113 10.90 2.37 6.54
C CYS A 113 9.50 1.80 6.82
N VAL A 114 8.52 2.68 7.02
CA VAL A 114 7.10 2.31 7.23
C VAL A 114 6.31 2.13 5.94
N LYS A 115 6.96 2.09 4.79
CA LYS A 115 6.35 1.85 3.47
C LYS A 115 5.18 2.79 3.13
N CYS A 116 5.28 4.06 3.54
CA CYS A 116 4.24 5.08 3.31
C CYS A 116 4.06 5.48 1.84
N MET A 117 4.88 4.97 0.92
CA MET A 117 4.83 5.22 -0.53
C MET A 117 5.21 6.65 -0.97
N HIS A 118 5.49 7.59 -0.04
CA HIS A 118 5.72 8.99 -0.43
C HIS A 118 6.86 9.14 -1.44
N CYS A 119 8.03 8.60 -1.14
CA CYS A 119 9.21 8.67 -2.04
C CYS A 119 8.97 7.96 -3.39
N LEU A 120 8.28 6.81 -3.39
CA LEU A 120 7.93 6.10 -4.60
C LEU A 120 6.98 6.92 -5.50
N ASN A 121 6.04 7.63 -4.90
CA ASN A 121 5.11 8.50 -5.64
C ASN A 121 5.80 9.72 -6.24
N VAL A 122 6.86 10.22 -5.61
CA VAL A 122 7.63 11.38 -6.09
C VAL A 122 8.58 10.98 -7.23
N VAL A 123 9.24 9.81 -7.11
CA VAL A 123 10.24 9.34 -8.10
C VAL A 123 9.93 7.89 -8.54
N PRO A 124 8.78 7.65 -9.20
CA PRO A 124 8.34 6.29 -9.52
C PRO A 124 9.23 5.53 -10.50
N LYS A 125 10.07 6.24 -11.28
CA LYS A 125 11.01 5.61 -12.19
C LYS A 125 12.22 5.02 -11.48
N ALA A 126 12.68 5.67 -10.42
CA ALA A 126 13.87 5.26 -9.67
C ALA A 126 13.56 4.43 -8.43
N LEU A 127 12.37 4.58 -7.85
CA LEU A 127 11.97 3.90 -6.62
C LEU A 127 10.73 3.06 -6.84
N GLN A 128 10.83 1.77 -6.55
CA GLN A 128 9.74 0.81 -6.74
C GLN A 128 9.54 -0.08 -5.52
N CYS A 129 8.35 -0.65 -5.41
CA CYS A 129 8.05 -1.65 -4.39
C CYS A 129 8.98 -2.86 -4.52
N GLY A 130 9.23 -3.53 -3.40
CA GLY A 130 9.96 -4.80 -3.40
C GLY A 130 9.25 -5.93 -4.14
N ASP A 131 9.89 -7.09 -4.17
CA ASP A 131 9.39 -8.29 -4.87
C ASP A 131 8.57 -9.21 -3.98
N ASP A 132 8.83 -9.21 -2.67
CA ASP A 132 8.09 -10.05 -1.71
C ASP A 132 6.71 -9.44 -1.44
N LYS A 133 5.85 -9.52 -2.45
CA LYS A 133 4.51 -8.92 -2.46
C LYS A 133 3.50 -9.77 -1.72
N GLY A 134 2.51 -9.11 -1.12
CA GLY A 134 1.43 -9.75 -0.39
C GLY A 134 0.38 -8.72 0.00
N VAL A 135 -0.42 -9.05 1.02
CA VAL A 135 -1.46 -8.17 1.53
C VAL A 135 -1.43 -8.06 3.05
N THR A 136 -1.89 -6.91 3.54
CA THR A 136 -2.28 -6.68 4.92
C THR A 136 -3.79 -6.69 5.01
N ILE A 137 -4.36 -7.37 6.01
CA ILE A 137 -5.80 -7.42 6.26
C ILE A 137 -6.13 -6.66 7.54
N LEU A 138 -7.11 -5.76 7.44
CA LEU A 138 -7.60 -4.96 8.55
C LEU A 138 -9.12 -5.11 8.68
N ILE A 139 -9.64 -4.96 9.89
CA ILE A 139 -11.08 -4.96 10.17
C ILE A 139 -11.48 -3.77 11.04
N GLY A 140 -12.75 -3.38 10.98
CA GLY A 140 -13.36 -2.38 11.86
C GLY A 140 -13.23 -0.93 11.41
N GLY A 141 -12.86 -0.67 10.16
CA GLY A 141 -12.87 0.67 9.61
C GLY A 141 -14.31 1.24 9.53
N LYS A 142 -14.47 2.50 9.94
CA LYS A 142 -15.77 3.18 9.91
C LYS A 142 -15.61 4.69 9.78
N ARG A 143 -16.36 5.27 8.84
CA ARG A 143 -16.41 6.72 8.67
C ARG A 143 -17.86 7.19 8.69
N THR A 144 -18.18 8.03 9.66
CA THR A 144 -19.51 8.64 9.79
C THR A 144 -19.40 10.09 10.23
N LEU A 145 -20.44 10.90 9.92
CA LEU A 145 -20.50 12.30 10.33
C LEU A 145 -20.50 12.49 11.85
N LYS A 146 -21.01 11.50 12.60
CA LYS A 146 -21.12 11.59 14.07
C LYS A 146 -19.85 11.17 14.80
N ILE A 147 -19.14 10.18 14.27
CA ILE A 147 -18.00 9.53 14.96
C ILE A 147 -16.66 10.00 14.36
N GLY A 148 -16.67 10.53 13.13
CA GLY A 148 -15.47 10.80 12.36
C GLY A 148 -14.91 9.53 11.73
N ASP A 149 -13.60 9.43 11.62
CA ASP A 149 -12.89 8.34 10.97
C ASP A 149 -12.31 7.38 12.03
N LEU A 150 -12.73 6.14 11.98
CA LEU A 150 -12.14 5.02 12.74
C LEU A 150 -11.36 4.15 11.75
N MET A 151 -10.06 4.04 11.96
CA MET A 151 -9.20 3.19 11.15
C MET A 151 -9.36 1.73 11.53
N GLY A 152 -9.35 0.85 10.54
CA GLY A 152 -9.32 -0.59 10.76
C GLY A 152 -8.10 -1.04 11.55
N THR A 153 -8.26 -2.07 12.35
CA THR A 153 -7.19 -2.71 13.08
C THR A 153 -6.57 -3.83 12.25
N VAL A 154 -5.26 -3.89 12.18
CA VAL A 154 -4.52 -4.95 11.49
C VAL A 154 -4.75 -6.29 12.20
N ILE A 155 -5.30 -7.26 11.49
CA ILE A 155 -5.47 -8.64 11.97
C ILE A 155 -4.48 -9.61 11.32
N VAL A 156 -4.10 -9.37 10.06
CA VAL A 156 -3.05 -10.10 9.37
C VAL A 156 -2.04 -9.09 8.84
N PRO A 157 -0.86 -8.97 9.47
CA PRO A 157 0.17 -7.99 9.06
C PRO A 157 0.69 -8.22 7.66
N PHE A 158 0.88 -9.49 7.28
CA PHE A 158 1.34 -9.86 5.95
C PHE A 158 0.89 -11.27 5.59
N MET A 159 0.31 -11.42 4.40
CA MET A 159 -0.05 -12.70 3.80
C MET A 159 0.33 -12.67 2.31
N LYS A 160 1.04 -13.69 1.85
CA LYS A 160 1.30 -13.89 0.42
C LYS A 160 0.04 -14.34 -0.30
N LEU A 161 -0.10 -13.94 -1.56
CA LEU A 161 -1.18 -14.36 -2.46
C LEU A 161 -0.58 -14.79 -3.82
N GLU A 162 0.35 -15.74 -3.78
CA GLU A 162 1.03 -16.25 -4.98
C GLU A 162 0.38 -17.52 -5.51
N LYS A 163 0.15 -18.48 -4.63
CA LYS A 163 -0.43 -19.78 -4.95
C LYS A 163 -1.94 -19.76 -4.82
N GLU A 164 -2.64 -20.68 -5.48
CA GLU A 164 -4.10 -20.77 -5.37
C GLU A 164 -4.56 -21.04 -3.93
N GLU A 165 -3.81 -21.87 -3.19
CA GLU A 165 -4.06 -22.12 -1.76
C GLU A 165 -4.00 -20.86 -0.88
N ASP A 166 -3.18 -19.86 -1.26
CA ASP A 166 -3.10 -18.59 -0.53
C ASP A 166 -4.37 -17.76 -0.74
N TRP A 167 -4.95 -17.84 -1.95
CA TRP A 167 -6.20 -17.15 -2.27
C TRP A 167 -7.41 -17.75 -1.56
N GLU A 168 -7.39 -19.06 -1.29
CA GLU A 168 -8.46 -19.71 -0.52
C GLU A 168 -8.46 -19.33 0.95
N ARG A 169 -7.35 -18.77 1.46
CA ARG A 169 -7.23 -18.29 2.85
C ARG A 169 -7.69 -16.84 3.03
N LEU A 170 -7.83 -16.10 1.95
CA LEU A 170 -8.30 -14.73 1.98
C LEU A 170 -9.79 -14.66 2.29
#